data_bcb568d8e58d2bd795d1adc4f97fd09f
#
_entry.id   bcb568d8e58d2bd795d1adc4f97fd09f
#
_cell.length_a   1.000
_cell.length_b   1.000
_cell.length_c   1.000
_cell.angle_alpha   90.00
_cell.angle_beta   90.00
_cell.angle_gamma   90.00
#
_symmetry.space_group_name_H-M   'P 1'
#
loop_
_entity.id
_entity.type
_entity.pdbx_description
1 polymer ?
#
loop_
_entity_poly.entity_id
_entity_poly.type
_entity_poly.pdbx_seq_one_letter_code
_entity_poly.pdbx_strand_id
1 'polypeptide(L)'
;MSNTTIDSLVDLLPYKIKDISLAQDGRNAIEISEKEMPGLVATRKKYGSDKPLKGKKITGSLHMTIETAVLIETLVELGADVRWASCNIFSTQDHAAAAIADTGVPVFAWKGESLEEYWWCTMQALTWPDGSGPDLIVDDGGDATMLIHKGYALEEFYEKNNYVPEVTTTVEEEIVVEKLIREVLEKSPSHWRGVAKNIIGVSEETTTGVHRLVQMDKDGHLLFPAYNVNDSVTKSKFDNVYGCRESLADGLKRSLDIMVAGKTVLVCGYGDTGKGSAQSLRGYGARVLISEVDPICALQAAMEGYEVTRIEDVIDQVHIFVTATGNKDIITKEHMYNMRDQAVVCNIGHFDNEIQVNAVNEDKKVEKENIKPQLDRYTFEDGHQIFMLAEGRLMNLGCATGHPSFVMSNSFTNQVMAQIALAKDAPEVGVYMLPKELDEEVARLHLDALGVKLTELSDEQAQYIGVPKEGPFKPRHYRY
;
A
#
# COMPACT_ATOMS: atom_id res chain seq x y z
N MET A 1 24.70 11.30 15.23
CA MET A 1 24.02 10.55 14.18
C MET A 1 25.06 9.64 13.57
N SER A 2 25.01 8.36 13.90
CA SER A 2 26.01 7.39 13.45
C SER A 2 25.63 6.95 12.04
N ASN A 3 26.53 7.18 11.08
CA ASN A 3 26.51 6.51 9.79
C ASN A 3 26.50 5.00 10.04
N THR A 4 25.35 4.37 9.93
CA THR A 4 25.26 2.91 9.90
C THR A 4 25.63 2.50 8.48
N THR A 5 26.92 2.37 8.22
CA THR A 5 27.45 1.70 7.04
C THR A 5 26.89 0.27 7.02
N ILE A 6 26.41 -0.15 5.86
CA ILE A 6 25.98 -1.53 5.57
C ILE A 6 27.23 -2.41 5.61
N ASP A 7 27.67 -2.79 6.82
CA ASP A 7 28.98 -3.44 6.99
C ASP A 7 28.99 -4.96 6.75
N SER A 8 27.84 -5.60 6.62
CA SER A 8 27.80 -6.97 6.08
C SER A 8 26.40 -7.38 5.63
N LEU A 9 26.30 -7.96 4.46
CA LEU A 9 25.14 -8.73 3.98
C LEU A 9 24.84 -9.97 4.85
N VAL A 10 25.73 -10.31 5.79
CA VAL A 10 25.77 -11.60 6.51
C VAL A 10 25.36 -11.48 7.98
N ASP A 11 25.41 -10.30 8.57
CA ASP A 11 24.95 -10.08 9.94
C ASP A 11 23.45 -9.79 9.96
N LEU A 12 22.67 -10.86 9.80
CA LEU A 12 21.22 -10.80 9.89
C LEU A 12 20.80 -10.48 11.32
N LEU A 13 20.44 -9.23 11.55
CA LEU A 13 19.89 -8.79 12.81
C LEU A 13 18.57 -9.53 13.10
N PRO A 14 18.25 -9.82 14.38
CA PRO A 14 16.95 -10.39 14.74
C PRO A 14 15.80 -9.44 14.40
N TYR A 15 16.02 -8.13 14.47
CA TYR A 15 15.12 -7.06 14.04
C TYR A 15 15.88 -5.72 13.98
N LYS A 16 15.29 -4.73 13.33
CA LYS A 16 15.73 -3.31 13.39
C LYS A 16 14.51 -2.40 13.39
N ILE A 17 14.26 -1.77 14.53
CA ILE A 17 13.09 -0.90 14.79
C ILE A 17 13.55 0.37 15.52
N LYS A 18 12.64 1.32 15.73
CA LYS A 18 12.94 2.59 16.40
C LYS A 18 13.31 2.42 17.87
N ASP A 19 12.43 1.77 18.63
CA ASP A 19 12.56 1.62 20.08
C ASP A 19 11.70 0.44 20.58
N ILE A 20 12.33 -0.59 21.12
CA ILE A 20 11.65 -1.77 21.66
C ILE A 20 10.84 -1.46 22.93
N SER A 21 11.14 -0.38 23.66
CA SER A 21 10.39 0.00 24.86
C SER A 21 8.92 0.38 24.57
N LEU A 22 8.57 0.62 23.29
CA LEU A 22 7.21 0.90 22.84
C LEU A 22 6.34 -0.36 22.70
N ALA A 23 6.88 -1.56 22.94
CA ALA A 23 6.20 -2.82 22.70
C ALA A 23 4.87 -2.96 23.46
N GLN A 24 4.82 -2.53 24.72
CA GLN A 24 3.58 -2.61 25.51
C GLN A 24 2.49 -1.68 25.00
N ASP A 25 2.84 -0.47 24.58
CA ASP A 25 1.88 0.48 23.99
C ASP A 25 1.36 -0.09 22.65
N GLY A 26 2.23 -0.66 21.85
CA GLY A 26 1.85 -1.37 20.63
C GLY A 26 0.93 -2.54 20.89
N ARG A 27 1.22 -3.37 21.90
CA ARG A 27 0.34 -4.50 22.27
C ARG A 27 -1.07 -4.04 22.63
N ASN A 28 -1.18 -3.02 23.45
CA ASN A 28 -2.47 -2.45 23.84
C ASN A 28 -3.26 -1.95 22.63
N ALA A 29 -2.59 -1.31 21.69
CA ALA A 29 -3.22 -0.81 20.46
C ALA A 29 -3.64 -1.96 19.52
N ILE A 30 -2.82 -3.00 19.37
CA ILE A 30 -3.11 -4.21 18.58
C ILE A 30 -4.35 -4.93 19.15
N GLU A 31 -4.48 -5.07 20.46
CA GLU A 31 -5.64 -5.69 21.11
C GLU A 31 -6.96 -4.95 20.84
N ILE A 32 -6.90 -3.62 20.69
CA ILE A 32 -8.06 -2.82 20.31
C ILE A 32 -8.39 -3.04 18.83
N SER A 33 -7.39 -2.95 17.97
CA SER A 33 -7.54 -3.13 16.51
C SER A 33 -8.06 -4.52 16.16
N GLU A 34 -7.56 -5.56 16.82
CA GLU A 34 -7.98 -6.95 16.58
C GLU A 34 -9.49 -7.14 16.77
N LYS A 35 -10.11 -6.44 17.73
CA LYS A 35 -11.58 -6.50 17.96
C LYS A 35 -12.37 -5.90 16.78
N GLU A 36 -11.77 -4.98 16.06
CA GLU A 36 -12.31 -4.36 14.85
C GLU A 36 -11.91 -5.10 13.56
N MET A 37 -11.17 -6.23 13.67
CA MET A 37 -10.70 -7.02 12.53
C MET A 37 -11.29 -8.44 12.51
N PRO A 38 -12.64 -8.56 12.43
CA PRO A 38 -13.33 -9.83 12.60
C PRO A 38 -12.99 -10.87 11.54
N GLY A 39 -12.63 -10.45 10.32
CA GLY A 39 -12.25 -11.36 9.26
C GLY A 39 -10.99 -12.14 9.59
N LEU A 40 -9.95 -11.48 10.13
CA LEU A 40 -8.73 -12.16 10.56
C LEU A 40 -8.95 -13.05 11.79
N VAL A 41 -9.73 -12.59 12.76
CA VAL A 41 -10.11 -13.41 13.94
C VAL A 41 -10.87 -14.66 13.51
N ALA A 42 -11.86 -14.52 12.62
CA ALA A 42 -12.60 -15.65 12.08
C ALA A 42 -11.72 -16.59 11.26
N THR A 43 -10.74 -16.06 10.52
CA THR A 43 -9.76 -16.83 9.76
C THR A 43 -8.89 -17.70 10.68
N ARG A 44 -8.36 -17.13 11.77
CA ARG A 44 -7.62 -17.89 12.79
C ARG A 44 -8.48 -19.02 13.36
N LYS A 45 -9.72 -18.71 13.72
CA LYS A 45 -10.66 -19.72 14.26
C LYS A 45 -10.96 -20.84 13.27
N LYS A 46 -11.10 -20.50 11.98
CA LYS A 46 -11.45 -21.48 10.94
C LYS A 46 -10.29 -22.37 10.51
N TYR A 47 -9.10 -21.78 10.34
CA TYR A 47 -7.95 -22.45 9.73
C TYR A 47 -6.78 -22.69 10.70
N GLY A 48 -6.79 -22.13 11.90
CA GLY A 48 -5.67 -22.21 12.85
C GLY A 48 -5.32 -23.63 13.28
N SER A 49 -6.31 -24.55 13.40
CA SER A 49 -6.05 -25.96 13.72
C SER A 49 -5.30 -26.69 12.60
N ASP A 50 -5.56 -26.35 11.36
CA ASP A 50 -5.03 -27.04 10.18
C ASP A 50 -3.65 -26.51 9.79
N LYS A 51 -3.30 -25.32 10.24
CA LYS A 51 -2.04 -24.61 9.96
C LYS A 51 -1.65 -24.68 8.47
N PRO A 52 -2.47 -24.09 7.55
CA PRO A 52 -2.26 -24.24 6.11
C PRO A 52 -0.96 -23.63 5.59
N LEU A 53 -0.31 -22.75 6.39
CA LEU A 53 0.98 -22.11 6.07
C LEU A 53 2.15 -22.73 6.83
N LYS A 54 1.97 -23.91 7.44
CA LYS A 54 3.02 -24.56 8.24
C LYS A 54 4.31 -24.76 7.45
N GLY A 55 5.39 -24.21 7.98
CA GLY A 55 6.74 -24.31 7.43
C GLY A 55 6.98 -23.43 6.20
N LYS A 56 6.07 -22.53 5.86
CA LYS A 56 6.26 -21.53 4.81
C LYS A 56 6.98 -20.31 5.37
N LYS A 57 8.00 -19.85 4.68
CA LYS A 57 8.71 -18.60 4.91
C LYS A 57 7.97 -17.49 4.17
N ILE A 58 7.44 -16.51 4.90
CA ILE A 58 6.71 -15.37 4.32
C ILE A 58 7.46 -14.08 4.60
N THR A 59 7.81 -13.36 3.53
CA THR A 59 8.28 -11.98 3.65
C THR A 59 7.13 -11.02 3.35
N GLY A 60 6.90 -10.05 4.25
CA GLY A 60 6.03 -8.93 4.00
C GLY A 60 6.81 -7.66 3.71
N SER A 61 6.35 -6.91 2.70
CA SER A 61 6.75 -5.56 2.36
C SER A 61 5.46 -4.73 2.26
N LEU A 62 4.92 -4.35 3.42
CA LEU A 62 3.65 -3.68 3.55
C LEU A 62 3.67 -2.80 4.81
N HIS A 63 2.95 -1.67 4.79
CA HIS A 63 2.94 -0.68 5.86
C HIS A 63 2.92 -1.32 7.26
N MET A 64 3.93 -1.05 8.11
CA MET A 64 4.02 -1.63 9.44
C MET A 64 3.13 -0.86 10.43
N THR A 65 1.82 -1.08 10.34
CA THR A 65 0.79 -0.49 11.20
C THR A 65 0.29 -1.49 12.26
N ILE A 66 -0.61 -1.02 13.13
CA ILE A 66 -1.29 -1.86 14.12
C ILE A 66 -2.09 -2.97 13.43
N GLU A 67 -2.78 -2.65 12.34
CA GLU A 67 -3.57 -3.60 11.56
C GLU A 67 -2.69 -4.66 10.91
N THR A 68 -1.52 -4.25 10.40
CA THR A 68 -0.50 -5.16 9.86
C THR A 68 0.06 -6.10 10.92
N ALA A 69 0.18 -5.62 12.16
CA ALA A 69 0.56 -6.49 13.27
C ALA A 69 -0.45 -7.64 13.46
N VAL A 70 -1.76 -7.36 13.36
CA VAL A 70 -2.80 -8.41 13.41
C VAL A 70 -2.69 -9.39 12.23
N LEU A 71 -2.35 -8.90 11.02
CA LEU A 71 -2.07 -9.76 9.86
C LEU A 71 -0.87 -10.68 10.13
N ILE A 72 0.26 -10.12 10.60
CA ILE A 72 1.48 -10.88 10.90
C ILE A 72 1.17 -11.99 11.92
N GLU A 73 0.51 -11.67 13.02
CA GLU A 73 0.12 -12.65 14.03
C GLU A 73 -0.83 -13.72 13.47
N THR A 74 -1.71 -13.35 12.54
CA THR A 74 -2.57 -14.31 11.85
C THR A 74 -1.76 -15.28 10.99
N LEU A 75 -0.80 -14.80 10.20
CA LEU A 75 0.07 -15.64 9.39
C LEU A 75 0.91 -16.61 10.26
N VAL A 76 1.44 -16.10 11.39
CA VAL A 76 2.18 -16.92 12.37
C VAL A 76 1.28 -17.98 13.01
N GLU A 77 0.06 -17.64 13.40
CA GLU A 77 -0.90 -18.60 13.97
C GLU A 77 -1.29 -19.68 12.96
N LEU A 78 -1.34 -19.33 11.66
CA LEU A 78 -1.56 -20.29 10.57
C LEU A 78 -0.31 -21.13 10.23
N GLY A 79 0.81 -20.93 10.94
CA GLY A 79 2.01 -21.76 10.90
C GLY A 79 3.15 -21.23 10.05
N ALA A 80 3.06 -19.99 9.55
CA ALA A 80 4.14 -19.37 8.80
C ALA A 80 5.31 -18.93 9.70
N ASP A 81 6.50 -18.92 9.13
CA ASP A 81 7.66 -18.19 9.62
C ASP A 81 7.73 -16.85 8.87
N VAL A 82 7.70 -15.73 9.58
CA VAL A 82 7.44 -14.41 8.99
C VAL A 82 8.59 -13.45 9.22
N ARG A 83 8.95 -12.64 8.20
CA ARG A 83 9.84 -11.48 8.28
C ARG A 83 9.15 -10.29 7.63
N TRP A 84 9.35 -9.08 8.16
CA TRP A 84 8.58 -7.91 7.72
C TRP A 84 9.43 -6.66 7.55
N ALA A 85 9.16 -5.90 6.47
CA ALA A 85 9.58 -4.52 6.26
C ALA A 85 8.37 -3.65 5.89
N SER A 86 8.48 -2.34 6.05
CA SER A 86 7.47 -1.41 5.57
C SER A 86 7.64 -1.16 4.07
N CYS A 87 6.57 -0.76 3.39
CA CYS A 87 6.58 -0.34 1.98
C CYS A 87 6.59 1.19 1.82
N ASN A 88 6.82 1.95 2.89
CA ASN A 88 6.87 3.41 2.85
C ASN A 88 7.65 3.96 4.04
N ILE A 89 8.52 4.95 3.81
CA ILE A 89 9.44 5.53 4.80
C ILE A 89 8.75 6.29 5.95
N PHE A 90 7.47 6.68 5.81
CA PHE A 90 6.73 7.43 6.82
C PHE A 90 5.52 6.71 7.43
N SER A 91 5.17 5.53 6.92
CA SER A 91 3.93 4.84 7.31
C SER A 91 4.05 3.96 8.55
N THR A 92 5.26 3.58 8.94
CA THR A 92 5.48 2.73 10.12
C THR A 92 4.93 3.38 11.38
N GLN A 93 4.20 2.61 12.17
CA GLN A 93 3.84 2.93 13.54
C GLN A 93 4.85 2.23 14.46
N ASP A 94 5.77 3.01 15.04
CA ASP A 94 6.94 2.47 15.77
C ASP A 94 6.56 1.52 16.91
N HIS A 95 5.44 1.80 17.58
CA HIS A 95 4.92 0.94 18.65
C HIS A 95 4.36 -0.40 18.12
N ALA A 96 3.78 -0.44 16.93
CA ALA A 96 3.35 -1.68 16.29
C ALA A 96 4.56 -2.54 15.89
N ALA A 97 5.59 -1.93 15.29
CA ALA A 97 6.84 -2.60 14.97
C ALA A 97 7.51 -3.18 16.23
N ALA A 98 7.53 -2.42 17.34
CA ALA A 98 8.08 -2.87 18.61
C ALA A 98 7.31 -4.06 19.19
N ALA A 99 5.97 -4.02 19.19
CA ALA A 99 5.14 -5.09 19.73
C ALA A 99 5.35 -6.42 18.97
N ILE A 100 5.48 -6.37 17.65
CA ILE A 100 5.74 -7.58 16.85
C ILE A 100 7.17 -8.08 17.02
N ALA A 101 8.16 -7.18 17.05
CA ALA A 101 9.55 -7.58 17.30
C ALA A 101 9.72 -8.24 18.68
N ASP A 102 9.00 -7.79 19.69
CA ASP A 102 9.00 -8.38 21.05
C ASP A 102 8.46 -9.82 21.09
N THR A 103 7.61 -10.20 20.14
CA THR A 103 7.17 -11.61 19.98
C THR A 103 8.21 -12.52 19.36
N GLY A 104 9.32 -11.98 18.88
CA GLY A 104 10.40 -12.72 18.20
C GLY A 104 10.24 -12.76 16.67
N VAL A 105 9.23 -12.12 16.08
CA VAL A 105 9.11 -11.96 14.64
C VAL A 105 10.09 -10.89 14.16
N PRO A 106 10.98 -11.16 13.18
CA PRO A 106 11.90 -10.19 12.64
C PRO A 106 11.17 -9.06 11.89
N VAL A 107 11.26 -7.83 12.43
CA VAL A 107 10.71 -6.60 11.83
C VAL A 107 11.86 -5.64 11.54
N PHE A 108 11.86 -5.08 10.32
CA PHE A 108 12.82 -4.09 9.85
C PHE A 108 12.03 -2.87 9.36
N ALA A 109 11.65 -1.99 10.29
CA ALA A 109 10.85 -0.81 9.97
C ALA A 109 10.86 0.22 11.09
N TRP A 110 10.93 1.51 10.73
CA TRP A 110 10.66 2.64 11.63
C TRP A 110 10.17 3.86 10.88
N LYS A 111 9.47 4.75 11.53
CA LYS A 111 8.99 5.98 10.91
C LYS A 111 10.14 6.96 10.68
N GLY A 112 10.29 7.41 9.43
CA GLY A 112 11.33 8.38 9.03
C GLY A 112 12.64 7.70 8.62
N GLU A 113 12.58 6.55 7.98
CA GLU A 113 13.70 5.93 7.27
C GLU A 113 14.23 6.86 6.17
N SER A 114 15.54 6.82 5.90
CA SER A 114 16.08 7.30 4.63
C SER A 114 15.78 6.31 3.50
N LEU A 115 15.96 6.69 2.24
CA LEU A 115 15.79 5.75 1.13
C LEU A 115 16.76 4.57 1.21
N GLU A 116 18.01 4.80 1.63
CA GLU A 116 18.99 3.73 1.83
C GLU A 116 18.56 2.77 2.97
N GLU A 117 18.05 3.32 4.07
CA GLU A 117 17.56 2.52 5.19
C GLU A 117 16.34 1.69 4.78
N TYR A 118 15.41 2.27 4.04
CA TYR A 118 14.23 1.59 3.50
C TYR A 118 14.57 0.37 2.62
N TRP A 119 15.45 0.57 1.63
CA TRP A 119 15.85 -0.53 0.74
C TRP A 119 16.71 -1.57 1.44
N TRP A 120 17.51 -1.14 2.43
CA TRP A 120 18.21 -2.08 3.31
C TRP A 120 17.22 -2.92 4.14
N CYS A 121 16.18 -2.33 4.72
CA CYS A 121 15.13 -3.03 5.46
C CYS A 121 14.41 -4.07 4.59
N THR A 122 14.05 -3.69 3.36
CA THR A 122 13.44 -4.60 2.39
C THR A 122 14.35 -5.80 2.09
N MET A 123 15.64 -5.55 1.85
CA MET A 123 16.62 -6.60 1.64
C MET A 123 16.74 -7.52 2.87
N GLN A 124 16.75 -6.97 4.10
CA GLN A 124 16.80 -7.76 5.34
C GLN A 124 15.57 -8.67 5.49
N ALA A 125 14.39 -8.17 5.16
CA ALA A 125 13.17 -8.98 5.20
C ALA A 125 13.18 -10.10 4.15
N LEU A 126 13.80 -9.88 2.98
CA LEU A 126 13.94 -10.86 1.90
C LEU A 126 15.04 -11.90 2.11
N THR A 127 15.96 -11.67 3.05
CA THR A 127 17.11 -12.56 3.28
C THR A 127 16.96 -13.33 4.59
N TRP A 128 16.91 -14.64 4.52
CA TRP A 128 16.73 -15.53 5.68
C TRP A 128 18.07 -15.95 6.29
N PRO A 129 18.13 -16.33 7.59
CA PRO A 129 19.38 -16.66 8.26
C PRO A 129 20.18 -17.81 7.62
N ASP A 130 19.51 -18.68 6.88
CA ASP A 130 20.14 -19.78 6.14
C ASP A 130 20.63 -19.36 4.74
N GLY A 131 20.53 -18.07 4.40
CA GLY A 131 20.91 -17.52 3.09
C GLY A 131 19.86 -17.73 1.99
N SER A 132 18.71 -18.33 2.30
CA SER A 132 17.61 -18.47 1.36
C SER A 132 16.73 -17.21 1.31
N GLY A 133 15.82 -17.15 0.34
CA GLY A 133 14.71 -16.22 0.31
C GLY A 133 13.43 -16.80 0.95
N PRO A 134 12.31 -16.05 0.87
CA PRO A 134 11.00 -16.53 1.26
C PRO A 134 10.46 -17.59 0.30
N ASP A 135 9.43 -18.33 0.76
CA ASP A 135 8.56 -19.12 -0.11
C ASP A 135 7.43 -18.29 -0.71
N LEU A 136 6.96 -17.28 0.03
CA LEU A 136 5.82 -16.43 -0.32
C LEU A 136 6.10 -14.98 0.04
N ILE A 137 5.49 -14.06 -0.71
CA ILE A 137 5.62 -12.62 -0.49
C ILE A 137 4.22 -12.00 -0.34
N VAL A 138 4.08 -11.12 0.67
CA VAL A 138 3.00 -10.13 0.77
C VAL A 138 3.60 -8.79 0.41
N ASP A 139 3.23 -8.22 -0.73
CA ASP A 139 3.80 -6.96 -1.24
C ASP A 139 2.75 -5.87 -1.36
N ASP A 140 3.17 -4.63 -1.22
CA ASP A 140 2.33 -3.44 -1.37
C ASP A 140 3.13 -2.37 -2.13
N GLY A 141 2.79 -2.22 -3.41
CA GLY A 141 3.52 -1.39 -4.36
C GLY A 141 4.53 -2.14 -5.22
N GLY A 142 4.79 -3.41 -4.91
CA GLY A 142 5.66 -4.27 -5.69
C GLY A 142 7.16 -4.02 -5.49
N ASP A 143 7.57 -3.34 -4.42
CA ASP A 143 8.97 -2.96 -4.21
C ASP A 143 9.86 -4.17 -3.86
N ALA A 144 9.40 -5.06 -2.98
CA ALA A 144 10.13 -6.29 -2.67
C ALA A 144 10.27 -7.18 -3.92
N THR A 145 9.18 -7.34 -4.67
CA THR A 145 9.16 -8.09 -5.92
C THR A 145 10.11 -7.47 -6.95
N MET A 146 10.06 -6.14 -7.14
CA MET A 146 10.94 -5.41 -8.07
C MET A 146 12.42 -5.57 -7.70
N LEU A 147 12.75 -5.48 -6.42
CA LEU A 147 14.14 -5.63 -5.94
C LEU A 147 14.70 -6.99 -6.31
N ILE A 148 13.92 -8.07 -6.11
CA ILE A 148 14.31 -9.43 -6.50
C ILE A 148 14.55 -9.52 -8.02
N HIS A 149 13.61 -9.01 -8.83
CA HIS A 149 13.69 -9.08 -10.30
C HIS A 149 14.87 -8.29 -10.86
N LYS A 150 15.10 -7.07 -10.36
CA LYS A 150 16.27 -6.26 -10.75
C LYS A 150 17.58 -6.92 -10.37
N GLY A 151 17.67 -7.43 -9.15
CA GLY A 151 18.86 -8.14 -8.68
C GLY A 151 19.14 -9.42 -9.48
N TYR A 152 18.08 -10.21 -9.73
CA TYR A 152 18.15 -11.42 -10.56
C TYR A 152 18.65 -11.10 -11.98
N ALA A 153 18.07 -10.10 -12.62
CA ALA A 153 18.46 -9.69 -13.97
C ALA A 153 19.91 -9.19 -14.03
N LEU A 154 20.37 -8.46 -13.01
CA LEU A 154 21.76 -8.00 -12.93
C LEU A 154 22.75 -9.16 -12.77
N GLU A 155 22.43 -10.15 -11.94
CA GLU A 155 23.24 -11.36 -11.76
C GLU A 155 23.34 -12.17 -13.08
N GLU A 156 22.23 -12.37 -13.80
CA GLU A 156 22.23 -13.03 -15.12
C GLU A 156 23.05 -12.25 -16.14
N PHE A 157 22.93 -10.92 -16.14
CA PHE A 157 23.71 -10.08 -17.04
C PHE A 157 25.21 -10.20 -16.75
N TYR A 158 25.60 -10.13 -15.48
CA TYR A 158 26.99 -10.26 -15.04
C TYR A 158 27.58 -11.63 -15.40
N GLU A 159 26.83 -12.71 -15.19
CA GLU A 159 27.29 -14.05 -15.56
C GLU A 159 27.56 -14.20 -17.06
N LYS A 160 26.72 -13.58 -17.89
CA LYS A 160 26.86 -13.64 -19.37
C LYS A 160 27.96 -12.73 -19.91
N ASN A 161 28.17 -11.56 -19.29
CA ASN A 161 29.00 -10.50 -19.90
C ASN A 161 30.30 -10.21 -19.12
N ASN A 162 30.41 -10.66 -17.87
CA ASN A 162 31.52 -10.44 -16.95
C ASN A 162 31.84 -8.94 -16.71
N TYR A 163 30.81 -8.08 -16.75
CA TYR A 163 30.89 -6.67 -16.34
C TYR A 163 29.51 -6.21 -15.86
N VAL A 164 29.47 -5.08 -15.13
CA VAL A 164 28.22 -4.46 -14.64
C VAL A 164 27.94 -3.21 -15.48
N PRO A 165 26.74 -3.03 -16.07
CA PRO A 165 26.41 -1.84 -16.86
C PRO A 165 26.44 -0.57 -16.00
N GLU A 166 26.73 0.60 -16.59
CA GLU A 166 26.69 1.88 -15.86
C GLU A 166 25.27 2.25 -15.43
N VAL A 167 25.15 2.97 -14.30
CA VAL A 167 23.88 3.54 -13.85
C VAL A 167 23.56 4.76 -14.70
N THR A 168 22.43 4.74 -15.39
CA THR A 168 22.03 5.82 -16.32
C THR A 168 20.84 6.64 -15.80
N THR A 169 20.16 6.19 -14.74
CA THR A 169 19.03 6.91 -14.13
C THR A 169 19.49 8.13 -13.35
N THR A 170 18.64 9.17 -13.30
CA THR A 170 18.79 10.36 -12.45
C THR A 170 17.80 10.39 -11.28
N VAL A 171 16.95 9.38 -11.18
CA VAL A 171 15.96 9.25 -10.09
C VAL A 171 16.67 8.75 -8.84
N GLU A 172 16.60 9.52 -7.75
CA GLU A 172 17.34 9.25 -6.51
C GLU A 172 17.08 7.84 -5.97
N GLU A 173 15.83 7.44 -5.90
CA GLU A 173 15.44 6.11 -5.41
C GLU A 173 16.00 4.98 -6.28
N GLU A 174 15.95 5.12 -7.60
CA GLU A 174 16.55 4.13 -8.52
C GLU A 174 18.06 4.04 -8.36
N ILE A 175 18.75 5.17 -8.09
CA ILE A 175 20.18 5.19 -7.80
C ILE A 175 20.49 4.38 -6.54
N VAL A 176 19.69 4.55 -5.48
CA VAL A 176 19.85 3.79 -4.22
C VAL A 176 19.66 2.29 -4.46
N VAL A 177 18.60 1.89 -5.16
CA VAL A 177 18.36 0.49 -5.52
C VAL A 177 19.51 -0.09 -6.35
N GLU A 178 19.94 0.60 -7.40
CA GLU A 178 21.05 0.18 -8.26
C GLU A 178 22.34 0.01 -7.46
N LYS A 179 22.63 0.91 -6.53
CA LYS A 179 23.79 0.81 -5.64
C LYS A 179 23.70 -0.43 -4.76
N LEU A 180 22.54 -0.65 -4.11
CA LEU A 180 22.30 -1.79 -3.23
C LEU A 180 22.50 -3.13 -3.97
N ILE A 181 21.88 -3.33 -5.14
CA ILE A 181 21.97 -4.59 -5.87
C ILE A 181 23.39 -4.87 -6.37
N ARG A 182 24.19 -3.84 -6.68
CA ARG A 182 25.60 -3.94 -7.07
C ARG A 182 26.49 -4.34 -5.90
N GLU A 183 26.31 -3.72 -4.74
CA GLU A 183 27.00 -4.10 -3.51
C GLU A 183 26.71 -5.56 -3.12
N VAL A 184 25.45 -6.00 -3.33
CA VAL A 184 25.06 -7.40 -3.13
C VAL A 184 25.75 -8.31 -4.13
N LEU A 185 25.78 -7.94 -5.42
CA LEU A 185 26.44 -8.72 -6.47
C LEU A 185 27.93 -8.90 -6.19
N GLU A 186 28.64 -7.84 -5.75
CA GLU A 186 30.07 -7.90 -5.42
C GLU A 186 30.37 -8.90 -4.28
N LYS A 187 29.49 -8.94 -3.27
CA LYS A 187 29.67 -9.80 -2.08
C LYS A 187 29.16 -11.22 -2.29
N SER A 188 28.09 -11.39 -3.09
CA SER A 188 27.42 -12.66 -3.34
C SER A 188 26.81 -12.71 -4.73
N PRO A 189 27.55 -13.15 -5.77
CA PRO A 189 27.12 -13.10 -7.19
C PRO A 189 25.91 -13.95 -7.57
N SER A 190 25.32 -14.67 -6.62
CA SER A 190 24.14 -15.53 -6.83
C SER A 190 23.08 -15.34 -5.76
N HIS A 191 23.13 -14.23 -5.01
CA HIS A 191 22.22 -13.96 -3.90
C HIS A 191 20.76 -13.89 -4.37
N TRP A 192 20.46 -13.04 -5.35
CA TRP A 192 19.09 -12.83 -5.82
C TRP A 192 18.52 -14.04 -6.53
N ARG A 193 19.32 -14.77 -7.29
CA ARG A 193 18.91 -16.08 -7.84
C ARG A 193 18.64 -17.09 -6.76
N GLY A 194 19.39 -17.05 -5.66
CA GLY A 194 19.16 -17.85 -4.47
C GLY A 194 17.86 -17.49 -3.77
N VAL A 195 17.57 -16.20 -3.63
CA VAL A 195 16.32 -15.68 -3.06
C VAL A 195 15.13 -16.09 -3.92
N ALA A 196 15.19 -15.88 -5.23
CA ALA A 196 14.08 -16.16 -6.14
C ALA A 196 13.75 -17.65 -6.30
N LYS A 197 14.73 -18.53 -6.05
CA LYS A 197 14.67 -19.96 -6.40
C LYS A 197 13.46 -20.70 -5.85
N ASN A 198 13.06 -20.38 -4.62
CA ASN A 198 12.02 -21.11 -3.90
C ASN A 198 10.71 -20.34 -3.78
N ILE A 199 10.62 -19.15 -4.37
CA ILE A 199 9.41 -18.34 -4.28
C ILE A 199 8.29 -19.02 -5.05
N ILE A 200 7.21 -19.32 -4.35
CA ILE A 200 5.99 -19.94 -4.85
C ILE A 200 5.09 -18.87 -5.49
N GLY A 201 5.10 -17.66 -4.94
CA GLY A 201 4.32 -16.56 -5.47
C GLY A 201 4.24 -15.35 -4.55
N VAL A 202 3.61 -14.30 -5.07
CA VAL A 202 3.37 -13.02 -4.38
C VAL A 202 1.88 -12.70 -4.37
N SER A 203 1.40 -12.04 -3.31
CA SER A 203 0.10 -11.37 -3.29
C SER A 203 0.32 -9.86 -3.16
N GLU A 204 -0.28 -9.11 -4.09
CA GLU A 204 -0.08 -7.65 -4.23
C GLU A 204 -1.31 -6.88 -3.77
N GLU A 205 -1.08 -5.90 -2.88
CA GLU A 205 -2.11 -5.13 -2.19
C GLU A 205 -2.64 -3.95 -3.02
N THR A 206 -1.79 -3.29 -3.82
CA THR A 206 -2.15 -1.99 -4.39
C THR A 206 -2.11 -1.94 -5.92
N THR A 207 -2.90 -1.04 -6.50
CA THR A 207 -3.02 -0.84 -7.95
C THR A 207 -1.66 -0.65 -8.63
N THR A 208 -0.75 0.10 -8.02
CA THR A 208 0.55 0.40 -8.63
C THR A 208 1.44 -0.84 -8.71
N GLY A 209 1.47 -1.65 -7.65
CA GLY A 209 2.20 -2.91 -7.66
C GLY A 209 1.60 -3.89 -8.68
N VAL A 210 0.27 -3.96 -8.79
CA VAL A 210 -0.39 -4.76 -9.83
C VAL A 210 0.03 -4.33 -11.24
N HIS A 211 0.11 -3.02 -11.52
CA HIS A 211 0.57 -2.53 -12.81
C HIS A 211 2.01 -2.94 -13.11
N ARG A 212 2.91 -2.89 -12.13
CA ARG A 212 4.30 -3.37 -12.26
C ARG A 212 4.35 -4.86 -12.58
N LEU A 213 3.58 -5.68 -11.85
CA LEU A 213 3.50 -7.13 -12.07
C LEU A 213 2.97 -7.46 -13.46
N VAL A 214 1.89 -6.81 -13.90
CA VAL A 214 1.33 -6.98 -15.24
C VAL A 214 2.32 -6.55 -16.33
N GLN A 215 3.12 -5.52 -16.10
CA GLN A 215 4.15 -5.11 -17.04
C GLN A 215 5.28 -6.15 -17.13
N MET A 216 5.77 -6.64 -15.98
CA MET A 216 6.79 -7.70 -15.94
C MET A 216 6.30 -9.00 -16.62
N ASP A 217 5.03 -9.35 -16.45
CA ASP A 217 4.41 -10.53 -17.10
C ASP A 217 4.35 -10.35 -18.63
N LYS A 218 3.89 -9.19 -19.12
CA LYS A 218 3.85 -8.87 -20.56
C LYS A 218 5.23 -8.89 -21.21
N ASP A 219 6.24 -8.45 -20.48
CA ASP A 219 7.63 -8.41 -20.95
C ASP A 219 8.34 -9.77 -20.84
N GLY A 220 7.66 -10.78 -20.25
CA GLY A 220 8.20 -12.12 -20.05
C GLY A 220 9.31 -12.18 -18.98
N HIS A 221 9.32 -11.25 -18.06
CA HIS A 221 10.33 -11.12 -17.01
C HIS A 221 9.82 -11.53 -15.62
N LEU A 222 8.52 -11.77 -15.45
CA LEU A 222 7.95 -12.21 -14.17
C LEU A 222 8.51 -13.59 -13.81
N LEU A 223 9.06 -13.74 -12.60
CA LEU A 223 9.75 -14.96 -12.16
C LEU A 223 8.84 -15.97 -11.47
N PHE A 224 7.73 -15.53 -10.90
CA PHE A 224 6.79 -16.35 -10.12
C PHE A 224 5.37 -15.82 -10.23
N PRO A 225 4.33 -16.64 -9.98
CA PRO A 225 2.95 -16.20 -10.09
C PRO A 225 2.60 -15.13 -9.06
N ALA A 226 1.66 -14.27 -9.42
CA ALA A 226 1.16 -13.18 -8.60
C ALA A 226 -0.37 -13.21 -8.48
N TYR A 227 -0.90 -13.07 -7.25
CA TYR A 227 -2.30 -12.75 -7.03
C TYR A 227 -2.49 -11.24 -6.87
N ASN A 228 -3.34 -10.68 -7.72
CA ASN A 228 -3.85 -9.32 -7.61
C ASN A 228 -4.94 -9.30 -6.54
N VAL A 229 -4.57 -8.95 -5.31
CA VAL A 229 -5.51 -8.78 -4.20
C VAL A 229 -6.23 -7.44 -4.30
N ASN A 230 -5.57 -6.40 -4.84
CA ASN A 230 -6.17 -5.06 -4.98
C ASN A 230 -7.54 -5.09 -5.66
N ASP A 231 -7.69 -5.91 -6.71
CA ASP A 231 -8.92 -5.96 -7.50
C ASP A 231 -9.94 -6.99 -7.00
N SER A 232 -9.70 -7.68 -5.89
CA SER A 232 -10.75 -8.41 -5.17
C SER A 232 -11.85 -7.43 -4.78
N VAL A 233 -13.12 -7.81 -4.92
CA VAL A 233 -14.23 -6.87 -4.65
C VAL A 233 -14.28 -6.48 -3.18
N THR A 234 -14.04 -7.45 -2.28
CA THR A 234 -13.97 -7.19 -0.84
C THR A 234 -12.72 -6.41 -0.41
N LYS A 235 -11.76 -6.16 -1.32
CA LYS A 235 -10.67 -5.20 -1.14
C LYS A 235 -11.00 -3.88 -1.81
N SER A 236 -11.12 -3.82 -3.12
CA SER A 236 -11.22 -2.57 -3.89
C SER A 236 -12.46 -1.74 -3.56
N LYS A 237 -13.60 -2.38 -3.32
CA LYS A 237 -14.86 -1.70 -2.99
C LYS A 237 -15.01 -1.35 -1.50
N PHE A 238 -14.09 -1.83 -0.66
CA PHE A 238 -14.05 -1.56 0.77
C PHE A 238 -12.87 -0.66 1.13
N ASP A 239 -11.65 -1.12 0.94
CA ASP A 239 -10.42 -0.41 1.25
C ASP A 239 -10.33 0.92 0.47
N ASN A 240 -10.33 0.85 -0.86
CA ASN A 240 -10.13 2.04 -1.68
C ASN A 240 -11.28 3.04 -1.55
N VAL A 241 -12.51 2.59 -1.26
CA VAL A 241 -13.68 3.47 -1.07
C VAL A 241 -13.82 3.89 0.39
N TYR A 242 -14.12 2.95 1.27
CA TYR A 242 -14.45 3.26 2.68
C TYR A 242 -13.22 3.67 3.48
N GLY A 243 -12.06 3.07 3.19
CA GLY A 243 -10.79 3.44 3.81
C GLY A 243 -10.42 4.89 3.53
N CYS A 244 -10.47 5.31 2.26
CA CYS A 244 -10.21 6.70 1.89
C CYS A 244 -11.28 7.65 2.42
N ARG A 245 -12.55 7.20 2.51
CA ARG A 245 -13.62 8.01 3.08
C ARG A 245 -13.38 8.37 4.54
N GLU A 246 -12.83 7.46 5.34
CA GLU A 246 -12.51 7.71 6.75
C GLU A 246 -11.16 8.44 6.88
N SER A 247 -10.11 7.93 6.24
CA SER A 247 -8.72 8.34 6.49
C SER A 247 -8.34 9.69 5.90
N LEU A 248 -8.95 10.13 4.79
CA LEU A 248 -8.68 11.45 4.21
C LEU A 248 -9.07 12.57 5.17
N ALA A 249 -10.25 12.51 5.75
CA ALA A 249 -10.72 13.51 6.70
C ALA A 249 -9.90 13.51 7.99
N ASP A 250 -9.51 12.32 8.47
CA ASP A 250 -8.65 12.18 9.64
C ASP A 250 -7.29 12.84 9.41
N GLY A 251 -6.65 12.57 8.27
CA GLY A 251 -5.37 13.19 7.90
C GLY A 251 -5.45 14.70 7.78
N LEU A 252 -6.47 15.24 7.12
CA LEU A 252 -6.67 16.69 6.99
C LEU A 252 -6.84 17.37 8.36
N LYS A 253 -7.64 16.78 9.25
CA LYS A 253 -7.92 17.36 10.58
C LYS A 253 -6.72 17.29 11.51
N ARG A 254 -5.96 16.20 11.51
CA ARG A 254 -4.74 16.07 12.33
C ARG A 254 -3.63 16.98 11.82
N SER A 255 -3.52 17.19 10.51
CA SER A 255 -2.49 18.06 9.93
C SER A 255 -2.75 19.52 10.21
N LEU A 256 -3.96 20.02 9.97
CA LEU A 256 -4.25 21.45 9.90
C LEU A 256 -5.30 21.93 10.90
N ASP A 257 -6.02 21.01 11.55
CA ASP A 257 -7.16 21.36 12.42
C ASP A 257 -8.17 22.33 11.74
N ILE A 258 -8.42 22.09 10.45
CA ILE A 258 -9.27 22.95 9.63
C ILE A 258 -10.74 22.51 9.67
N MET A 259 -11.62 23.49 9.53
CA MET A 259 -13.03 23.23 9.24
C MET A 259 -13.20 22.96 7.76
N VAL A 260 -13.73 21.78 7.41
CA VAL A 260 -13.95 21.35 6.01
C VAL A 260 -15.25 21.93 5.46
N ALA A 261 -16.28 22.09 6.32
CA ALA A 261 -17.57 22.64 5.89
C ALA A 261 -17.41 24.04 5.25
N GLY A 262 -18.14 24.25 4.13
CA GLY A 262 -18.14 25.49 3.38
C GLY A 262 -16.92 25.71 2.48
N LYS A 263 -15.92 24.82 2.50
CA LYS A 263 -14.78 24.91 1.59
C LYS A 263 -15.10 24.30 0.22
N THR A 264 -14.50 24.86 -0.82
CA THR A 264 -14.46 24.24 -2.14
C THR A 264 -13.27 23.29 -2.19
N VAL A 265 -13.52 22.05 -2.59
CA VAL A 265 -12.51 21.00 -2.68
C VAL A 265 -12.50 20.43 -4.09
N LEU A 266 -11.34 20.26 -4.69
CA LEU A 266 -11.18 19.52 -5.94
C LEU A 266 -10.57 18.16 -5.64
N VAL A 267 -11.25 17.10 -6.02
CA VAL A 267 -10.72 15.74 -6.02
C VAL A 267 -10.35 15.39 -7.46
N CYS A 268 -9.07 15.14 -7.69
CA CYS A 268 -8.53 14.72 -8.97
C CYS A 268 -8.56 13.20 -9.06
N GLY A 269 -9.40 12.66 -9.94
CA GLY A 269 -9.71 11.24 -10.07
C GLY A 269 -11.03 10.84 -9.39
N TYR A 270 -11.83 9.99 -10.08
CA TYR A 270 -13.10 9.46 -9.57
C TYR A 270 -13.20 7.94 -9.71
N GLY A 271 -12.05 7.26 -9.56
CA GLY A 271 -11.96 5.83 -9.28
C GLY A 271 -12.45 5.52 -7.86
N ASP A 272 -12.18 4.33 -7.35
CA ASP A 272 -12.66 3.93 -6.01
C ASP A 272 -12.14 4.87 -4.90
N THR A 273 -10.85 5.21 -4.93
CA THR A 273 -10.22 6.18 -4.00
C THR A 273 -10.84 7.57 -4.08
N GLY A 274 -11.04 8.08 -5.29
CA GLY A 274 -11.66 9.38 -5.52
C GLY A 274 -13.13 9.42 -5.07
N LYS A 275 -13.89 8.36 -5.29
CA LYS A 275 -15.28 8.21 -4.82
C LYS A 275 -15.36 8.31 -3.29
N GLY A 276 -14.53 7.53 -2.59
CA GLY A 276 -14.47 7.58 -1.13
C GLY A 276 -14.10 8.98 -0.62
N SER A 277 -13.08 9.58 -1.22
CA SER A 277 -12.60 10.93 -0.89
C SER A 277 -13.68 12.00 -1.10
N ALA A 278 -14.35 11.99 -2.23
CA ALA A 278 -15.43 12.92 -2.55
C ALA A 278 -16.63 12.79 -1.59
N GLN A 279 -17.04 11.55 -1.29
CA GLN A 279 -18.13 11.28 -0.34
C GLN A 279 -17.79 11.78 1.07
N SER A 280 -16.54 11.55 1.53
CA SER A 280 -16.04 12.03 2.80
C SER A 280 -16.20 13.53 2.94
N LEU A 281 -15.60 14.27 2.02
CA LEU A 281 -15.56 15.74 2.11
C LEU A 281 -16.94 16.37 1.91
N ARG A 282 -17.79 15.80 1.03
CA ARG A 282 -19.20 16.21 0.91
C ARG A 282 -19.97 15.94 2.20
N GLY A 283 -19.73 14.80 2.86
CA GLY A 283 -20.32 14.47 4.15
C GLY A 283 -19.98 15.48 5.26
N TYR A 284 -18.78 16.08 5.20
CA TYR A 284 -18.37 17.18 6.08
C TYR A 284 -18.91 18.56 5.69
N GLY A 285 -19.69 18.66 4.59
CA GLY A 285 -20.28 19.90 4.14
C GLY A 285 -19.39 20.74 3.22
N ALA A 286 -18.38 20.15 2.58
CA ALA A 286 -17.63 20.79 1.51
C ALA A 286 -18.43 20.84 0.20
N ARG A 287 -18.14 21.86 -0.62
CA ARG A 287 -18.49 21.87 -2.04
C ARG A 287 -17.40 21.10 -2.79
N VAL A 288 -17.71 19.88 -3.23
CA VAL A 288 -16.76 19.00 -3.90
C VAL A 288 -16.90 19.10 -5.41
N LEU A 289 -15.81 19.36 -6.08
CA LEU A 289 -15.60 19.33 -7.52
C LEU A 289 -14.75 18.12 -7.88
N ILE A 290 -14.92 17.58 -9.08
CA ILE A 290 -14.17 16.42 -9.57
C ILE A 290 -13.43 16.79 -10.85
N SER A 291 -12.18 16.38 -11.00
CA SER A 291 -11.51 16.31 -12.29
C SER A 291 -11.26 14.86 -12.68
N GLU A 292 -11.59 14.47 -13.91
CA GLU A 292 -11.54 13.09 -14.35
C GLU A 292 -11.27 12.99 -15.85
N VAL A 293 -10.50 11.99 -16.27
CA VAL A 293 -10.18 11.70 -17.68
C VAL A 293 -11.04 10.58 -18.26
N ASP A 294 -11.49 9.63 -17.41
CA ASP A 294 -12.36 8.54 -17.82
C ASP A 294 -13.80 9.03 -17.96
N PRO A 295 -14.39 8.97 -19.17
CA PRO A 295 -15.75 9.45 -19.39
C PRO A 295 -16.81 8.67 -18.60
N ILE A 296 -16.56 7.40 -18.24
CA ILE A 296 -17.49 6.61 -17.43
C ILE A 296 -17.47 7.11 -15.99
N CYS A 297 -16.28 7.27 -15.41
CA CYS A 297 -16.12 7.82 -14.07
C CYS A 297 -16.64 9.26 -13.96
N ALA A 298 -16.37 10.10 -14.96
CA ALA A 298 -16.91 11.46 -15.05
C ALA A 298 -18.44 11.49 -15.09
N LEU A 299 -19.05 10.59 -15.88
CA LEU A 299 -20.51 10.45 -15.94
C LEU A 299 -21.08 10.00 -14.60
N GLN A 300 -20.44 9.03 -13.91
CA GLN A 300 -20.86 8.61 -12.57
C GLN A 300 -20.81 9.78 -11.58
N ALA A 301 -19.71 10.55 -11.57
CA ALA A 301 -19.59 11.73 -10.71
C ALA A 301 -20.72 12.74 -10.95
N ALA A 302 -21.02 13.04 -12.22
CA ALA A 302 -22.11 13.93 -12.59
C ALA A 302 -23.49 13.41 -12.15
N MET A 303 -23.74 12.09 -12.28
CA MET A 303 -25.00 11.47 -11.83
C MET A 303 -25.15 11.49 -10.30
N GLU A 304 -24.04 11.46 -9.56
CA GLU A 304 -24.04 11.61 -8.11
C GLU A 304 -24.11 13.08 -7.64
N GLY A 305 -24.21 14.02 -8.58
CA GLY A 305 -24.44 15.44 -8.32
C GLY A 305 -23.16 16.23 -8.02
N TYR A 306 -22.00 15.75 -8.43
CA TYR A 306 -20.77 16.53 -8.43
C TYR A 306 -20.64 17.36 -9.72
N GLU A 307 -20.06 18.53 -9.60
CA GLU A 307 -19.58 19.29 -10.74
C GLU A 307 -18.26 18.66 -11.23
N VAL A 308 -18.22 18.26 -12.51
CA VAL A 308 -17.00 17.72 -13.14
C VAL A 308 -16.38 18.83 -13.99
N THR A 309 -15.11 19.15 -13.73
CA THR A 309 -14.41 20.28 -14.32
C THR A 309 -12.92 20.00 -14.49
N ARG A 310 -12.18 20.88 -15.13
CA ARG A 310 -10.71 20.82 -15.18
C ARG A 310 -10.12 21.65 -14.05
N ILE A 311 -8.91 21.26 -13.61
CA ILE A 311 -8.20 21.98 -12.55
C ILE A 311 -7.98 23.45 -12.91
N GLU A 312 -7.62 23.75 -14.16
CA GLU A 312 -7.31 25.09 -14.64
C GLU A 312 -8.52 26.04 -14.59
N ASP A 313 -9.74 25.50 -14.70
CA ASP A 313 -10.98 26.29 -14.72
C ASP A 313 -11.42 26.76 -13.31
N VAL A 314 -10.85 26.17 -12.23
CA VAL A 314 -11.28 26.41 -10.84
C VAL A 314 -10.13 26.65 -9.85
N ILE A 315 -8.91 26.70 -10.34
CA ILE A 315 -7.67 26.67 -9.53
C ILE A 315 -7.60 27.79 -8.49
N ASP A 316 -8.09 28.98 -8.81
CA ASP A 316 -8.12 30.18 -7.94
C ASP A 316 -9.24 30.15 -6.87
N GLN A 317 -10.19 29.19 -6.97
CA GLN A 317 -11.35 29.07 -6.10
C GLN A 317 -11.24 27.92 -5.10
N VAL A 318 -10.41 26.93 -5.40
CA VAL A 318 -10.29 25.68 -4.62
C VAL A 318 -9.45 25.91 -3.35
N HIS A 319 -9.99 25.47 -2.22
CA HIS A 319 -9.33 25.55 -0.91
C HIS A 319 -8.48 24.33 -0.61
N ILE A 320 -8.91 23.14 -1.08
CA ILE A 320 -8.24 21.88 -0.82
C ILE A 320 -8.19 21.10 -2.13
N PHE A 321 -6.98 20.71 -2.53
CA PHE A 321 -6.72 19.85 -3.68
C PHE A 321 -6.33 18.47 -3.16
N VAL A 322 -6.99 17.44 -3.67
CA VAL A 322 -6.75 16.04 -3.33
C VAL A 322 -6.48 15.26 -4.60
N THR A 323 -5.29 14.69 -4.76
CA THR A 323 -5.00 13.79 -5.88
C THR A 323 -5.26 12.33 -5.52
N ALA A 324 -5.86 11.58 -6.43
CA ALA A 324 -6.33 10.20 -6.25
C ALA A 324 -6.36 9.43 -7.58
N THR A 325 -5.39 9.68 -8.47
CA THR A 325 -5.41 9.19 -9.86
C THR A 325 -4.51 7.98 -10.10
N GLY A 326 -3.48 7.78 -9.27
CA GLY A 326 -2.42 6.81 -9.52
C GLY A 326 -1.57 7.13 -10.76
N ASN A 327 -1.65 8.37 -11.27
CA ASN A 327 -0.90 8.87 -12.43
C ASN A 327 0.20 9.85 -11.95
N LYS A 328 0.84 10.56 -12.83
CA LYS A 328 1.88 11.53 -12.52
C LYS A 328 1.50 12.93 -12.98
N ASP A 329 2.13 13.94 -12.36
CA ASP A 329 2.05 15.35 -12.78
C ASP A 329 0.61 15.89 -12.86
N ILE A 330 -0.26 15.46 -11.96
CA ILE A 330 -1.66 15.93 -11.88
C ILE A 330 -1.70 17.38 -11.36
N ILE A 331 -0.92 17.65 -10.31
CA ILE A 331 -0.70 19.02 -9.83
C ILE A 331 0.73 19.40 -10.17
N THR A 332 0.85 20.31 -11.13
CA THR A 332 2.13 20.83 -11.61
C THR A 332 2.61 22.03 -10.77
N LYS A 333 3.88 22.38 -10.93
CA LYS A 333 4.42 23.62 -10.36
C LYS A 333 3.64 24.86 -10.83
N GLU A 334 3.25 24.92 -12.09
CA GLU A 334 2.46 26.01 -12.64
C GLU A 334 1.07 26.09 -11.98
N HIS A 335 0.43 24.97 -11.70
CA HIS A 335 -0.82 24.94 -10.93
C HIS A 335 -0.61 25.59 -9.55
N MET A 336 0.46 25.22 -8.83
CA MET A 336 0.74 25.76 -7.49
C MET A 336 0.97 27.25 -7.48
N TYR A 337 1.57 27.82 -8.53
CA TYR A 337 1.71 29.28 -8.72
C TYR A 337 0.38 30.01 -8.91
N ASN A 338 -0.65 29.35 -9.42
CA ASN A 338 -1.96 29.92 -9.71
C ASN A 338 -3.02 29.58 -8.66
N MET A 339 -2.69 28.80 -7.62
CA MET A 339 -3.60 28.50 -6.52
C MET A 339 -3.92 29.76 -5.71
N ARG A 340 -5.08 29.74 -5.09
CA ARG A 340 -5.43 30.77 -4.11
C ARG A 340 -4.51 30.74 -2.91
N ASP A 341 -4.41 31.88 -2.23
CA ASP A 341 -3.73 31.95 -0.93
C ASP A 341 -4.35 31.00 0.10
N GLN A 342 -3.53 30.33 0.89
CA GLN A 342 -3.88 29.32 1.90
C GLN A 342 -4.54 28.05 1.32
N ALA A 343 -4.26 27.72 0.07
CA ALA A 343 -4.69 26.45 -0.49
C ALA A 343 -3.93 25.28 0.17
N VAL A 344 -4.63 24.17 0.38
CA VAL A 344 -4.08 22.91 0.89
C VAL A 344 -3.94 21.93 -0.26
N VAL A 345 -2.78 21.32 -0.39
CA VAL A 345 -2.47 20.33 -1.42
C VAL A 345 -2.08 19.02 -0.77
N CYS A 346 -2.75 17.94 -1.13
CA CYS A 346 -2.48 16.62 -0.58
C CYS A 346 -2.75 15.51 -1.59
N ASN A 347 -2.11 14.38 -1.37
CA ASN A 347 -2.24 13.17 -2.17
C ASN A 347 -2.73 12.01 -1.30
N ILE A 348 -3.68 11.23 -1.81
CA ILE A 348 -4.14 9.99 -1.22
C ILE A 348 -3.88 8.78 -2.15
N GLY A 349 -3.19 9.01 -3.27
CA GLY A 349 -2.63 7.96 -4.12
C GLY A 349 -1.36 7.36 -3.52
N HIS A 350 -0.95 6.20 -3.98
CA HIS A 350 0.17 5.44 -3.38
C HIS A 350 1.52 6.17 -3.47
N PHE A 351 1.85 6.76 -4.62
CA PHE A 351 3.11 7.45 -4.84
C PHE A 351 3.02 8.98 -4.86
N ASP A 352 4.15 9.62 -4.61
CA ASP A 352 4.31 11.09 -4.53
C ASP A 352 4.40 11.79 -5.89
N ASN A 353 4.44 11.05 -7.00
CA ASN A 353 4.60 11.59 -8.35
C ASN A 353 3.34 12.28 -8.93
N GLU A 354 2.20 12.20 -8.26
CA GLU A 354 0.99 12.94 -8.66
C GLU A 354 1.15 14.46 -8.52
N ILE A 355 2.03 14.92 -7.63
CA ILE A 355 2.28 16.34 -7.35
C ILE A 355 3.75 16.64 -7.61
N GLN A 356 4.04 17.69 -8.40
CA GLN A 356 5.40 18.10 -8.74
C GLN A 356 6.12 18.80 -7.57
N VAL A 357 6.25 18.13 -6.43
CA VAL A 357 6.84 18.69 -5.20
C VAL A 357 8.32 19.03 -5.41
N ASN A 358 9.08 18.16 -6.07
CA ASN A 358 10.51 18.41 -6.33
C ASN A 358 10.72 19.66 -7.20
N ALA A 359 9.87 19.88 -8.20
CA ALA A 359 9.95 21.06 -9.07
C ALA A 359 9.74 22.38 -8.31
N VAL A 360 8.95 22.36 -7.23
CA VAL A 360 8.75 23.53 -6.35
C VAL A 360 9.88 23.64 -5.32
N ASN A 361 10.39 22.53 -4.79
CA ASN A 361 11.51 22.50 -3.86
C ASN A 361 12.80 23.08 -4.51
N GLU A 362 13.00 22.82 -5.81
CA GLU A 362 14.16 23.33 -6.57
C GLU A 362 14.00 24.77 -7.03
N ASP A 363 12.81 25.34 -6.90
CA ASP A 363 12.54 26.70 -7.36
C ASP A 363 13.01 27.75 -6.35
N LYS A 364 14.08 28.47 -6.70
CA LYS A 364 14.69 29.52 -5.86
C LYS A 364 13.78 30.71 -5.55
N LYS A 365 12.63 30.81 -6.21
CA LYS A 365 11.62 31.84 -6.04
C LYS A 365 10.54 31.46 -5.03
N VAL A 366 10.58 30.23 -4.53
CA VAL A 366 9.63 29.70 -3.57
C VAL A 366 10.37 29.38 -2.28
N GLU A 367 9.86 29.88 -1.17
CA GLU A 367 10.39 29.60 0.17
C GLU A 367 9.61 28.47 0.80
N LYS A 368 10.31 27.38 1.18
CA LYS A 368 9.75 26.24 1.91
C LYS A 368 10.03 26.36 3.39
N GLU A 369 9.00 26.23 4.23
CA GLU A 369 9.13 26.17 5.69
C GLU A 369 8.37 24.94 6.23
N ASN A 370 9.04 24.11 7.00
CA ASN A 370 8.37 23.01 7.72
C ASN A 370 7.69 23.57 8.97
N ILE A 371 6.36 23.54 9.01
CA ILE A 371 5.55 24.07 10.12
C ILE A 371 5.47 23.06 11.27
N LYS A 372 5.31 21.80 10.94
CA LYS A 372 5.34 20.65 11.85
C LYS A 372 5.55 19.37 11.04
N PRO A 373 5.82 18.21 11.63
CA PRO A 373 5.99 16.98 10.90
C PRO A 373 4.86 16.77 9.89
N GLN A 374 5.22 16.48 8.63
CA GLN A 374 4.32 16.21 7.50
C GLN A 374 3.44 17.41 7.06
N LEU A 375 3.80 18.65 7.44
CA LEU A 375 3.14 19.87 7.00
C LEU A 375 4.16 20.93 6.62
N ASP A 376 4.27 21.22 5.34
CA ASP A 376 5.13 22.25 4.79
C ASP A 376 4.30 23.43 4.27
N ARG A 377 4.81 24.63 4.47
CA ARG A 377 4.32 25.87 3.86
C ARG A 377 5.26 26.29 2.73
N TYR A 378 4.69 26.61 1.59
CA TYR A 378 5.40 27.20 0.46
C TYR A 378 4.91 28.62 0.25
N THR A 379 5.83 29.60 0.27
CA THR A 379 5.54 31.03 0.04
C THR A 379 6.11 31.42 -1.32
N PHE A 380 5.27 31.95 -2.20
CA PHE A 380 5.62 32.36 -3.56
C PHE A 380 6.01 33.86 -3.62
N GLU A 381 6.61 34.31 -4.75
CA GLU A 381 7.13 35.68 -4.92
C GLU A 381 6.07 36.79 -4.71
N ASP A 382 4.82 36.53 -5.02
CA ASP A 382 3.70 37.46 -4.83
C ASP A 382 3.15 37.50 -3.40
N GLY A 383 3.68 36.62 -2.54
CA GLY A 383 3.34 36.49 -1.13
C GLY A 383 2.20 35.53 -0.82
N HIS A 384 1.55 34.93 -1.84
CA HIS A 384 0.57 33.86 -1.55
C HIS A 384 1.26 32.61 -1.01
N GLN A 385 0.54 31.82 -0.22
CA GLN A 385 1.05 30.65 0.44
C GLN A 385 0.17 29.43 0.14
N ILE A 386 0.80 28.25 0.04
CA ILE A 386 0.09 26.99 0.02
C ILE A 386 0.63 26.05 1.12
N PHE A 387 -0.18 25.10 1.54
CA PHE A 387 0.20 24.06 2.49
C PHE A 387 0.26 22.71 1.79
N MET A 388 1.41 22.05 1.86
CA MET A 388 1.64 20.71 1.31
C MET A 388 1.62 19.69 2.44
N LEU A 389 0.81 18.64 2.31
CA LEU A 389 0.76 17.56 3.28
C LEU A 389 1.64 16.39 2.85
N ALA A 390 2.36 15.81 3.81
CA ALA A 390 3.20 14.64 3.67
C ALA A 390 4.17 14.68 2.46
N GLU A 391 4.62 15.90 2.10
CA GLU A 391 5.50 16.13 0.94
C GLU A 391 4.94 15.53 -0.38
N GLY A 392 3.61 15.55 -0.55
CA GLY A 392 2.92 14.97 -1.71
C GLY A 392 2.75 13.44 -1.66
N ARG A 393 3.24 12.78 -0.61
CA ARG A 393 3.07 11.33 -0.38
C ARG A 393 1.71 11.01 0.22
N LEU A 394 1.46 9.73 0.51
CA LEU A 394 0.23 9.25 1.15
C LEU A 394 -0.08 10.00 2.45
N MET A 395 -0.98 10.99 2.39
CA MET A 395 -1.24 11.89 3.50
C MET A 395 -1.99 11.21 4.66
N ASN A 396 -2.81 10.20 4.39
CA ASN A 396 -3.57 9.49 5.41
C ASN A 396 -2.67 8.66 6.35
N LEU A 397 -1.55 8.14 5.86
CA LEU A 397 -0.53 7.46 6.66
C LEU A 397 0.55 8.41 7.18
N GLY A 398 0.96 9.38 6.36
CA GLY A 398 1.95 10.38 6.77
C GLY A 398 1.44 11.29 7.89
N CYS A 399 0.24 11.80 7.75
CA CYS A 399 -0.37 12.78 8.66
C CYS A 399 -1.28 12.16 9.75
N ALA A 400 -1.71 10.90 9.56
CA ALA A 400 -2.60 10.20 10.49
C ALA A 400 -2.18 8.73 10.66
N THR A 401 -3.13 7.83 10.82
CA THR A 401 -2.90 6.41 11.12
C THR A 401 -3.32 5.46 9.99
N GLY A 402 -3.73 6.00 8.85
CA GLY A 402 -4.18 5.23 7.69
C GLY A 402 -5.64 4.81 7.76
N HIS A 403 -5.97 3.72 7.08
CA HIS A 403 -7.34 3.19 7.03
C HIS A 403 -7.74 2.55 8.36
N PRO A 404 -9.04 2.60 8.73
CA PRO A 404 -9.52 2.00 9.97
C PRO A 404 -9.45 0.47 9.94
N SER A 405 -9.29 -0.11 11.12
CA SER A 405 -9.03 -1.54 11.32
C SER A 405 -10.05 -2.46 10.65
N PHE A 406 -11.35 -2.11 10.68
CA PHE A 406 -12.39 -2.92 10.04
C PHE A 406 -12.21 -3.01 8.52
N VAL A 407 -11.81 -1.91 7.88
CA VAL A 407 -11.53 -1.89 6.44
C VAL A 407 -10.31 -2.75 6.13
N MET A 408 -9.24 -2.59 6.90
CA MET A 408 -8.03 -3.38 6.74
C MET A 408 -8.24 -4.87 7.05
N SER A 409 -9.23 -5.21 7.89
CA SER A 409 -9.64 -6.60 8.05
C SER A 409 -10.07 -7.24 6.74
N ASN A 410 -10.81 -6.52 5.87
CA ASN A 410 -11.19 -7.04 4.55
C ASN A 410 -9.96 -7.26 3.66
N SER A 411 -9.09 -6.27 3.55
CA SER A 411 -7.88 -6.34 2.73
C SER A 411 -6.96 -7.46 3.19
N PHE A 412 -6.68 -7.52 4.49
CA PHE A 412 -5.75 -8.49 5.05
C PHE A 412 -6.31 -9.92 5.10
N THR A 413 -7.63 -10.09 5.22
CA THR A 413 -8.23 -11.41 5.04
C THR A 413 -8.06 -11.89 3.59
N ASN A 414 -8.18 -11.00 2.59
CA ASN A 414 -7.84 -11.32 1.19
C ASN A 414 -6.37 -11.75 1.05
N GLN A 415 -5.42 -11.03 1.70
CA GLN A 415 -4.01 -11.41 1.69
C GLN A 415 -3.80 -12.81 2.25
N VAL A 416 -4.39 -13.12 3.41
CA VAL A 416 -4.27 -14.46 4.01
C VAL A 416 -4.85 -15.53 3.09
N MET A 417 -6.02 -15.27 2.45
CA MET A 417 -6.61 -16.24 1.50
C MET A 417 -5.71 -16.44 0.28
N ALA A 418 -5.08 -15.37 -0.24
CA ALA A 418 -4.14 -15.46 -1.34
C ALA A 418 -2.90 -16.29 -0.97
N GLN A 419 -2.33 -16.06 0.22
CA GLN A 419 -1.18 -16.81 0.72
C GLN A 419 -1.50 -18.31 0.91
N ILE A 420 -2.68 -18.64 1.45
CA ILE A 420 -3.15 -20.01 1.57
C ILE A 420 -3.34 -20.66 0.19
N ALA A 421 -3.92 -19.94 -0.77
CA ALA A 421 -4.14 -20.44 -2.12
C ALA A 421 -2.81 -20.71 -2.83
N LEU A 422 -1.85 -19.79 -2.77
CA LEU A 422 -0.49 -19.99 -3.33
C LEU A 422 0.24 -21.16 -2.67
N ALA A 423 0.16 -21.26 -1.35
CA ALA A 423 0.83 -22.36 -0.62
C ALA A 423 0.28 -23.72 -0.96
N LYS A 424 -1.02 -23.81 -1.29
CA LYS A 424 -1.73 -25.05 -1.59
C LYS A 424 -1.55 -25.50 -3.04
N ASP A 425 -1.73 -24.58 -3.99
CA ASP A 425 -1.75 -24.88 -5.42
C ASP A 425 -1.48 -23.58 -6.21
N ALA A 426 -0.20 -23.24 -6.35
CA ALA A 426 0.21 -22.05 -7.10
C ALA A 426 -0.03 -22.27 -8.60
N PRO A 427 -0.58 -21.28 -9.32
CA PRO A 427 -0.73 -21.34 -10.76
C PRO A 427 0.62 -21.22 -11.48
N GLU A 428 0.64 -21.41 -12.80
CA GLU A 428 1.79 -21.05 -13.65
C GLU A 428 2.16 -19.58 -13.49
N VAL A 429 3.38 -19.19 -13.91
CA VAL A 429 3.80 -17.78 -13.85
C VAL A 429 2.83 -16.89 -14.63
N GLY A 430 2.39 -15.82 -14.01
CA GLY A 430 1.41 -14.88 -14.54
C GLY A 430 0.73 -14.08 -13.42
N VAL A 431 -0.10 -13.10 -13.78
CA VAL A 431 -0.87 -12.28 -12.83
C VAL A 431 -2.33 -12.72 -12.83
N TYR A 432 -2.83 -13.11 -11.68
CA TYR A 432 -4.17 -13.70 -11.51
C TYR A 432 -5.02 -12.91 -10.52
N MET A 433 -6.33 -12.95 -10.76
CA MET A 433 -7.32 -12.51 -9.78
C MET A 433 -7.56 -13.59 -8.73
N LEU A 434 -7.82 -13.16 -7.51
CA LEU A 434 -8.30 -14.10 -6.49
C LEU A 434 -9.59 -14.78 -6.96
N PRO A 435 -9.73 -16.11 -6.80
CA PRO A 435 -10.98 -16.80 -7.13
C PRO A 435 -12.18 -16.17 -6.44
N LYS A 436 -13.34 -16.11 -7.15
CA LYS A 436 -14.56 -15.49 -6.63
C LYS A 436 -15.06 -16.13 -5.35
N GLU A 437 -14.83 -17.41 -5.22
CA GLU A 437 -15.14 -18.21 -4.03
C GLU A 437 -14.39 -17.70 -2.79
N LEU A 438 -13.14 -17.28 -2.95
CA LEU A 438 -12.33 -16.71 -1.86
C LEU A 438 -12.75 -15.28 -1.53
N ASP A 439 -13.10 -14.47 -2.54
CA ASP A 439 -13.63 -13.11 -2.35
C ASP A 439 -14.96 -13.14 -1.56
N GLU A 440 -15.87 -14.08 -1.89
CA GLU A 440 -17.10 -14.32 -1.12
C GLU A 440 -16.82 -14.87 0.29
N GLU A 441 -15.81 -15.72 0.45
CA GLU A 441 -15.40 -16.23 1.75
C GLU A 441 -14.91 -15.09 2.66
N VAL A 442 -14.12 -14.16 2.15
CA VAL A 442 -13.71 -12.96 2.90
C VAL A 442 -14.93 -12.20 3.41
N ALA A 443 -15.93 -11.95 2.56
CA ALA A 443 -17.17 -11.31 2.98
C ALA A 443 -17.87 -12.10 4.09
N ARG A 444 -18.05 -13.42 3.94
CA ARG A 444 -18.70 -14.29 4.93
C ARG A 444 -18.04 -14.24 6.29
N LEU A 445 -16.71 -14.21 6.34
CA LEU A 445 -15.93 -14.13 7.58
C LEU A 445 -16.17 -12.84 8.39
N HIS A 446 -16.73 -11.79 7.77
CA HIS A 446 -17.07 -10.52 8.44
C HIS A 446 -18.53 -10.42 8.87
N LEU A 447 -19.46 -11.17 8.24
CA LEU A 447 -20.90 -10.96 8.40
C LEU A 447 -21.39 -11.24 9.81
N ASP A 448 -20.89 -12.28 10.48
CA ASP A 448 -21.31 -12.66 11.83
C ASP A 448 -21.05 -11.54 12.85
N ALA A 449 -19.88 -10.89 12.74
CA ALA A 449 -19.51 -9.78 13.61
C ALA A 449 -20.42 -8.55 13.44
N LEU A 450 -21.00 -8.40 12.25
CA LEU A 450 -21.96 -7.33 11.93
C LEU A 450 -23.42 -7.72 12.26
N GLY A 451 -23.66 -8.95 12.72
CA GLY A 451 -25.01 -9.47 12.98
C GLY A 451 -25.85 -9.64 11.71
N VAL A 452 -25.21 -9.74 10.55
CA VAL A 452 -25.88 -9.89 9.26
C VAL A 452 -26.40 -11.32 9.09
N LYS A 453 -27.67 -11.44 8.68
CA LYS A 453 -28.30 -12.70 8.32
C LYS A 453 -28.58 -12.72 6.83
N LEU A 454 -27.89 -13.59 6.10
CA LEU A 454 -28.13 -13.77 4.68
C LEU A 454 -29.45 -14.50 4.42
N THR A 455 -30.13 -14.11 3.35
CA THR A 455 -31.23 -14.92 2.79
C THR A 455 -30.66 -16.15 2.09
N GLU A 456 -31.24 -17.31 2.34
CA GLU A 456 -30.87 -18.55 1.70
C GLU A 456 -31.71 -18.78 0.44
N LEU A 457 -31.07 -19.22 -0.65
CA LEU A 457 -31.78 -19.61 -1.86
C LEU A 457 -32.49 -20.94 -1.66
N SER A 458 -33.74 -21.10 -2.15
CA SER A 458 -34.30 -22.41 -2.37
C SER A 458 -33.61 -23.08 -3.59
N ASP A 459 -33.77 -24.40 -3.70
CA ASP A 459 -33.23 -25.15 -4.86
C ASP A 459 -33.85 -24.67 -6.18
N GLU A 460 -35.14 -24.32 -6.16
CA GLU A 460 -35.84 -23.75 -7.33
C GLU A 460 -35.31 -22.38 -7.71
N GLN A 461 -34.99 -21.51 -6.71
CA GLN A 461 -34.42 -20.20 -6.95
C GLN A 461 -32.99 -20.29 -7.50
N ALA A 462 -32.15 -21.15 -6.92
CA ALA A 462 -30.79 -21.38 -7.40
C ALA A 462 -30.80 -21.90 -8.86
N GLN A 463 -31.69 -22.86 -9.16
CA GLN A 463 -31.86 -23.36 -10.52
C GLN A 463 -32.35 -22.30 -11.50
N TYR A 464 -33.30 -21.45 -11.08
CA TYR A 464 -33.85 -20.40 -11.92
C TYR A 464 -32.82 -19.35 -12.35
N ILE A 465 -31.91 -18.94 -11.43
CA ILE A 465 -30.86 -17.98 -11.72
C ILE A 465 -29.55 -18.63 -12.18
N GLY A 466 -29.46 -19.95 -12.19
CA GLY A 466 -28.33 -20.71 -12.73
C GLY A 466 -27.04 -20.60 -11.88
N VAL A 467 -27.18 -20.49 -10.55
CA VAL A 467 -26.03 -20.42 -9.63
C VAL A 467 -26.11 -21.58 -8.61
N PRO A 468 -24.97 -21.99 -8.02
CA PRO A 468 -24.98 -22.89 -6.88
C PRO A 468 -25.71 -22.26 -5.68
N LYS A 469 -26.40 -23.06 -4.87
CA LYS A 469 -27.12 -22.59 -3.70
C LYS A 469 -26.26 -21.85 -2.69
N GLU A 470 -25.01 -22.31 -2.55
CA GLU A 470 -24.03 -21.79 -1.62
C GLU A 470 -23.11 -20.70 -2.24
N GLY A 471 -23.32 -20.37 -3.52
CA GLY A 471 -22.45 -19.45 -4.25
C GLY A 471 -21.34 -20.17 -5.06
N PRO A 472 -20.54 -19.44 -5.79
CA PRO A 472 -20.55 -17.98 -5.93
C PRO A 472 -21.81 -17.49 -6.68
N PHE A 473 -22.38 -16.37 -6.18
CA PHE A 473 -23.65 -15.82 -6.68
C PHE A 473 -23.50 -14.96 -7.94
N LYS A 474 -22.27 -14.60 -8.28
CA LYS A 474 -21.93 -13.80 -9.46
C LYS A 474 -20.80 -14.45 -10.26
N PRO A 475 -20.77 -14.27 -11.59
CA PRO A 475 -19.68 -14.78 -12.41
C PRO A 475 -18.34 -14.09 -12.06
N ARG A 476 -17.23 -14.76 -12.39
CA ARG A 476 -15.87 -14.30 -12.03
C ARG A 476 -15.54 -12.88 -12.46
N HIS A 477 -16.06 -12.42 -13.60
CA HIS A 477 -15.81 -11.09 -14.14
C HIS A 477 -16.69 -9.98 -13.55
N TYR A 478 -17.67 -10.31 -12.71
CA TYR A 478 -18.56 -9.31 -12.12
C TYR A 478 -17.86 -8.51 -11.00
N ARG A 479 -17.98 -7.19 -11.03
CA ARG A 479 -17.22 -6.26 -10.16
C ARG A 479 -18.08 -5.40 -9.20
N TYR A 480 -19.35 -5.66 -9.03
CA TYR A 480 -20.30 -4.97 -8.15
C TYR A 480 -20.42 -3.46 -8.37
#